data_13d6b289030501e4269e18388afcd6a9
#
_entry.id   13d6b289030501e4269e18388afcd6a9
#
_cell.length_a   1.000
_cell.length_b   1.000
_cell.length_c   1.000
_cell.angle_alpha   90.00
_cell.angle_beta   90.00
_cell.angle_gamma   90.00
#
_symmetry.space_group_name_H-M   'P 1'
#
loop_
_entity.id
_entity.type
_entity.pdbx_description
1 polymer ?
#
loop_
_entity_poly.entity_id
_entity_poly.type
_entity_poly.pdbx_seq_one_letter_code
_entity_poly.pdbx_strand_id
1 'polypeptide(L)'
;MQTKNSSKSGIFLMELILSILFFSIAAAVCVKLFVTSHQLSDQSVKLNHAVAMAESIAEAFYGCNGNAGELAVLFPEAEMDQTDRDQAVLTINNTNTGLCAFVNINASGELPTCEIRVGTPLQITAYQEQGTEFDSI
;
A
#
# COMPACT_ATOMS: atom_id res chain seq x y z
N MET A 1 -16.14 71.35 0.00
CA MET A 1 -15.03 70.81 -0.80
C MET A 1 -14.31 69.69 -0.09
N GLN A 2 -14.93 68.57 0.19
CA GLN A 2 -14.26 67.42 0.83
C GLN A 2 -14.93 66.09 0.42
N THR A 3 -14.86 65.73 -0.84
CA THR A 3 -15.36 64.43 -1.29
C THR A 3 -14.41 63.70 -2.24
N LYS A 4 -13.16 64.11 -2.36
CA LYS A 4 -12.21 63.55 -3.34
C LYS A 4 -11.14 62.62 -2.73
N ASN A 5 -11.04 62.51 -1.42
CA ASN A 5 -10.08 61.65 -0.74
C ASN A 5 -10.63 60.27 -0.33
N SER A 6 -11.95 60.11 -0.27
CA SER A 6 -12.59 58.86 0.13
C SER A 6 -12.46 57.77 -0.92
N SER A 7 -12.42 58.12 -2.20
CA SER A 7 -12.30 57.18 -3.33
C SER A 7 -10.93 56.51 -3.39
N LYS A 8 -9.84 57.20 -3.11
CA LYS A 8 -8.48 56.66 -3.14
C LYS A 8 -8.21 55.68 -2.00
N SER A 9 -8.76 55.96 -0.82
CA SER A 9 -8.66 55.07 0.34
C SER A 9 -9.43 53.76 0.13
N GLY A 10 -10.59 53.78 -0.54
CA GLY A 10 -11.38 52.60 -0.86
C GLY A 10 -10.69 51.68 -1.85
N ILE A 11 -10.05 52.26 -2.87
CA ILE A 11 -9.31 51.46 -3.88
C ILE A 11 -8.10 50.76 -3.22
N PHE A 12 -7.35 51.45 -2.38
CA PHE A 12 -6.22 50.88 -1.64
C PHE A 12 -6.66 49.74 -0.70
N LEU A 13 -7.79 49.92 -0.02
CA LEU A 13 -8.31 48.89 0.87
C LEU A 13 -8.78 47.66 0.10
N MET A 14 -9.38 47.85 -1.08
CA MET A 14 -9.77 46.73 -1.99
C MET A 14 -8.55 45.96 -2.51
N GLU A 15 -7.48 46.68 -2.89
CA GLU A 15 -6.23 46.07 -3.33
C GLU A 15 -5.58 45.20 -2.23
N LEU A 16 -5.58 45.72 -1.00
CA LEU A 16 -5.04 45.02 0.17
C LEU A 16 -5.83 43.74 0.48
N ILE A 17 -7.16 43.79 0.44
CA ILE A 17 -8.02 42.64 0.63
C ILE A 17 -7.79 41.59 -0.46
N LEU A 18 -7.67 42.02 -1.71
CA LEU A 18 -7.41 41.13 -2.84
C LEU A 18 -6.05 40.44 -2.70
N SER A 19 -5.03 41.18 -2.30
CA SER A 19 -3.67 40.62 -2.06
C SER A 19 -3.65 39.58 -0.95
N ILE A 20 -4.33 39.82 0.16
CA ILE A 20 -4.45 38.88 1.28
C ILE A 20 -5.21 37.63 0.82
N LEU A 21 -6.26 37.77 0.01
CA LEU A 21 -7.04 36.65 -0.52
C LEU A 21 -6.20 35.76 -1.42
N PHE A 22 -5.43 36.33 -2.36
CA PHE A 22 -4.53 35.57 -3.21
C PHE A 22 -3.44 34.87 -2.40
N PHE A 23 -2.85 35.54 -1.41
CA PHE A 23 -1.85 34.96 -0.53
C PHE A 23 -2.41 33.78 0.26
N SER A 24 -3.64 33.89 0.77
CA SER A 24 -4.31 32.81 1.51
C SER A 24 -4.55 31.59 0.65
N ILE A 25 -4.98 31.76 -0.61
CA ILE A 25 -5.17 30.66 -1.56
C ILE A 25 -3.82 30.00 -1.88
N ALA A 26 -2.79 30.78 -2.17
CA ALA A 26 -1.46 30.25 -2.46
C ALA A 26 -0.90 29.43 -1.30
N ALA A 27 -1.02 29.93 -0.07
CA ALA A 27 -0.61 29.23 1.13
C ALA A 27 -1.35 27.90 1.32
N ALA A 28 -2.67 27.86 1.11
CA ALA A 28 -3.47 26.65 1.22
C ALA A 28 -3.03 25.58 0.19
N VAL A 29 -2.73 25.98 -1.05
CA VAL A 29 -2.23 25.08 -2.10
C VAL A 29 -0.86 24.53 -1.71
N CYS A 30 0.06 25.35 -1.21
CA CYS A 30 1.38 24.89 -0.77
C CYS A 30 1.30 23.86 0.35
N VAL A 31 0.46 24.10 1.35
CA VAL A 31 0.25 23.13 2.45
C VAL A 31 -0.31 21.81 1.92
N LYS A 32 -1.29 21.86 1.04
CA LYS A 32 -1.87 20.67 0.42
C LYS A 32 -0.83 19.84 -0.36
N LEU A 33 0.02 20.50 -1.15
CA LEU A 33 1.09 19.84 -1.90
C LEU A 33 2.10 19.20 -0.95
N PHE A 34 2.47 19.85 0.13
CA PHE A 34 3.39 19.32 1.13
C PHE A 34 2.84 18.04 1.80
N VAL A 35 1.58 18.07 2.24
CA VAL A 35 0.93 16.90 2.85
C VAL A 35 0.85 15.74 1.85
N THR A 36 0.46 16.01 0.60
CA THR A 36 0.38 14.97 -0.44
C THR A 36 1.75 14.36 -0.74
N SER A 37 2.80 15.18 -0.80
CA SER A 37 4.17 14.72 -1.00
C SER A 37 4.63 13.79 0.13
N HIS A 38 4.32 14.14 1.37
CA HIS A 38 4.66 13.31 2.52
C HIS A 38 3.94 11.95 2.49
N GLN A 39 2.64 11.96 2.18
CA GLN A 39 1.87 10.72 2.04
C GLN A 39 2.40 9.81 0.92
N LEU A 40 2.79 10.41 -0.21
CA LEU A 40 3.37 9.66 -1.34
C LEU A 40 4.72 9.03 -0.97
N SER A 41 5.54 9.73 -0.21
CA SER A 41 6.81 9.19 0.30
C SER A 41 6.58 7.98 1.21
N ASP A 42 5.64 8.05 2.15
CA ASP A 42 5.31 6.93 3.03
C ASP A 42 4.77 5.72 2.27
N GLN A 43 3.94 5.95 1.25
CA GLN A 43 3.44 4.89 0.37
C GLN A 43 4.57 4.24 -0.43
N SER A 44 5.52 5.01 -0.91
CA SER A 44 6.68 4.50 -1.65
C SER A 44 7.56 3.61 -0.79
N VAL A 45 7.80 3.97 0.47
CA VAL A 45 8.55 3.14 1.42
C VAL A 45 7.83 1.82 1.68
N LYS A 46 6.52 1.85 1.93
CA LYS A 46 5.71 0.63 2.13
C LYS A 46 5.72 -0.27 0.90
N LEU A 47 5.62 0.32 -0.29
CA LEU A 47 5.69 -0.44 -1.53
C LEU A 47 7.06 -1.12 -1.71
N ASN A 48 8.16 -0.43 -1.42
CA ASN A 48 9.49 -1.02 -1.48
C ASN A 48 9.65 -2.19 -0.51
N HIS A 49 9.13 -2.08 0.70
CA HIS A 49 9.13 -3.20 1.65
C HIS A 49 8.27 -4.38 1.16
N ALA A 50 7.12 -4.11 0.55
CA ALA A 50 6.26 -5.14 0.00
C ALA A 50 6.93 -5.88 -1.18
N VAL A 51 7.58 -5.14 -2.07
CA VAL A 51 8.34 -5.73 -3.19
C VAL A 51 9.51 -6.57 -2.68
N ALA A 52 10.32 -6.05 -1.76
CA ALA A 52 11.44 -6.79 -1.18
C ALA A 52 10.98 -8.09 -0.47
N MET A 53 9.83 -8.04 0.22
CA MET A 53 9.24 -9.22 0.84
C MET A 53 8.80 -10.25 -0.21
N ALA A 54 8.14 -9.81 -1.27
CA ALA A 54 7.71 -10.69 -2.36
C ALA A 54 8.90 -11.34 -3.09
N GLU A 55 9.95 -10.56 -3.37
CA GLU A 55 11.20 -11.06 -3.98
C GLU A 55 11.87 -12.12 -3.08
N SER A 56 11.98 -11.85 -1.79
CA SER A 56 12.57 -12.80 -0.82
C SER A 56 11.80 -14.13 -0.77
N ILE A 57 10.47 -14.07 -0.79
CA ILE A 57 9.63 -15.27 -0.80
C ILE A 57 9.78 -16.02 -2.14
N ALA A 58 9.82 -15.31 -3.27
CA ALA A 58 9.99 -15.92 -4.58
C ALA A 58 11.36 -16.61 -4.71
N GLU A 59 12.44 -15.99 -4.26
CA GLU A 59 13.78 -16.59 -4.23
C GLU A 59 13.81 -17.83 -3.35
N ALA A 60 13.21 -17.79 -2.17
CA ALA A 60 13.10 -18.93 -1.28
C ALA A 60 12.30 -20.08 -1.92
N PHE A 61 11.19 -19.77 -2.59
CA PHE A 61 10.37 -20.74 -3.30
C PHE A 61 11.16 -21.47 -4.42
N TYR A 62 11.94 -20.74 -5.20
CA TYR A 62 12.84 -21.33 -6.18
C TYR A 62 13.95 -22.17 -5.54
N GLY A 63 14.52 -21.71 -4.42
CA GLY A 63 15.55 -22.44 -3.67
C GLY A 63 15.05 -23.77 -3.10
N CYS A 64 13.79 -23.83 -2.70
CA CYS A 64 13.14 -25.05 -2.17
C CYS A 64 12.48 -25.92 -3.26
N ASN A 65 12.69 -25.64 -4.55
CA ASN A 65 12.04 -26.34 -5.67
C ASN A 65 10.50 -26.43 -5.54
N GLY A 66 9.87 -25.43 -4.96
CA GLY A 66 8.43 -25.38 -4.76
C GLY A 66 7.90 -26.20 -3.58
N ASN A 67 8.76 -26.68 -2.70
CA ASN A 67 8.34 -27.42 -1.52
C ASN A 67 7.83 -26.48 -0.43
N ALA A 68 6.53 -26.52 -0.16
CA ALA A 68 5.87 -25.67 0.83
C ALA A 68 6.38 -25.89 2.25
N GLY A 69 6.72 -27.15 2.60
CA GLY A 69 7.23 -27.47 3.94
C GLY A 69 8.62 -26.87 4.20
N GLU A 70 9.52 -26.92 3.21
CA GLU A 70 10.83 -26.29 3.32
C GLU A 70 10.72 -24.77 3.33
N LEU A 71 9.80 -24.20 2.55
CA LEU A 71 9.53 -22.77 2.56
C LEU A 71 9.06 -22.29 3.93
N ALA A 72 8.17 -23.03 4.59
CA ALA A 72 7.69 -22.69 5.93
C ALA A 72 8.79 -22.72 6.99
N VAL A 73 9.80 -23.57 6.84
CA VAL A 73 10.96 -23.61 7.75
C VAL A 73 11.84 -22.36 7.60
N LEU A 74 11.94 -21.80 6.41
CA LEU A 74 12.72 -20.57 6.17
C LEU A 74 12.06 -19.32 6.76
N PHE A 75 10.74 -19.34 6.91
CA PHE A 75 9.97 -18.25 7.49
C PHE A 75 9.30 -18.71 8.79
N PRO A 76 9.95 -18.59 9.95
CA PRO A 76 9.42 -19.10 11.23
C PRO A 76 8.15 -18.34 11.69
N GLU A 77 7.86 -17.21 11.11
CA GLU A 77 6.62 -16.43 11.34
C GLU A 77 5.47 -16.86 10.39
N ALA A 78 5.70 -17.87 9.54
CA ALA A 78 4.70 -18.34 8.59
C ALA A 78 3.70 -19.28 9.26
N GLU A 79 2.43 -18.97 9.10
CA GLU A 79 1.34 -19.88 9.42
C GLU A 79 1.00 -20.67 8.14
N MET A 80 1.09 -22.00 8.20
CA MET A 80 0.82 -22.87 7.08
C MET A 80 -0.56 -23.52 7.24
N ASP A 81 -1.43 -23.29 6.28
CA ASP A 81 -2.69 -23.99 6.14
C ASP A 81 -2.62 -24.93 4.94
N GLN A 82 -2.67 -26.24 5.19
CA GLN A 82 -2.71 -27.26 4.14
C GLN A 82 -4.16 -27.63 3.88
N THR A 83 -4.72 -27.08 2.82
CA THR A 83 -6.11 -27.39 2.41
C THR A 83 -6.19 -28.71 1.64
N ASP A 84 -5.13 -29.10 0.91
CA ASP A 84 -5.08 -30.35 0.15
C ASP A 84 -3.61 -30.80 -0.04
N ARG A 85 -3.39 -32.02 -0.55
CA ARG A 85 -2.03 -32.58 -0.77
C ARG A 85 -1.22 -31.77 -1.79
N ASP A 86 -1.90 -31.13 -2.73
CA ASP A 86 -1.32 -30.39 -3.85
C ASP A 86 -1.44 -28.86 -3.72
N GLN A 87 -2.12 -28.39 -2.68
CA GLN A 87 -2.29 -26.96 -2.41
C GLN A 87 -1.90 -26.61 -0.97
N ALA A 88 -0.99 -25.70 -0.83
CA ALA A 88 -0.57 -25.14 0.44
C ALA A 88 -0.67 -23.63 0.43
N VAL A 89 -1.19 -23.09 1.52
CA VAL A 89 -1.30 -21.65 1.74
C VAL A 89 -0.41 -21.27 2.91
N LEU A 90 0.52 -20.35 2.70
CA LEU A 90 1.34 -19.78 3.77
C LEU A 90 0.96 -18.33 3.97
N THR A 91 0.71 -17.97 5.22
CA THR A 91 0.53 -16.57 5.63
C THR A 91 1.73 -16.15 6.46
N ILE A 92 2.50 -15.19 5.97
CA ILE A 92 3.71 -14.69 6.62
C ILE A 92 3.42 -13.29 7.15
N ASN A 93 3.46 -13.11 8.48
CA ASN A 93 3.20 -11.83 9.13
C ASN A 93 4.51 -11.16 9.52
N ASN A 94 4.83 -10.03 8.89
CA ASN A 94 5.98 -9.23 9.27
C ASN A 94 5.57 -8.12 10.24
N THR A 95 5.80 -8.33 11.52
CA THR A 95 5.45 -7.41 12.60
C THR A 95 6.21 -6.08 12.54
N ASN A 96 7.41 -6.06 11.95
CA ASN A 96 8.24 -4.85 11.87
C ASN A 96 7.72 -3.85 10.84
N THR A 97 7.20 -4.35 9.72
CA THR A 97 6.68 -3.51 8.62
C THR A 97 5.16 -3.36 8.64
N GLY A 98 4.47 -4.19 9.42
CA GLY A 98 3.01 -4.28 9.43
C GLY A 98 2.43 -4.81 8.12
N LEU A 99 3.25 -5.49 7.32
CA LEU A 99 2.84 -6.15 6.08
C LEU A 99 2.68 -7.65 6.32
N CYS A 100 1.75 -8.25 5.62
CA CYS A 100 1.65 -9.70 5.53
C CYS A 100 1.73 -10.16 4.08
N ALA A 101 2.30 -11.34 3.87
CA ALA A 101 2.33 -12.01 2.59
C ALA A 101 1.44 -13.25 2.65
N PHE A 102 0.64 -13.40 1.60
CA PHE A 102 -0.17 -14.56 1.36
C PHE A 102 0.41 -15.31 0.16
N VAL A 103 0.84 -16.53 0.37
CA VAL A 103 1.50 -17.35 -0.64
C VAL A 103 0.64 -18.57 -0.88
N ASN A 104 0.08 -18.67 -2.07
CA ASN A 104 -0.67 -19.84 -2.52
C ASN A 104 0.22 -20.70 -3.42
N ILE A 105 0.52 -21.90 -3.00
CA ILE A 105 1.37 -22.86 -3.72
C ILE A 105 0.48 -23.94 -4.30
N ASN A 106 0.61 -24.17 -5.60
CA ASN A 106 -0.07 -25.23 -6.31
C ASN A 106 0.97 -26.16 -6.94
N ALA A 107 1.00 -27.42 -6.48
CA ALA A 107 1.90 -28.45 -6.93
C ALA A 107 1.23 -29.50 -7.84
N SER A 108 -0.02 -29.29 -8.27
CA SER A 108 -0.78 -30.27 -9.09
C SER A 108 -0.32 -30.36 -10.53
N GLY A 109 0.61 -29.52 -11.00
CA GLY A 109 1.14 -29.51 -12.36
C GLY A 109 2.53 -30.12 -12.48
N GLU A 110 3.05 -30.18 -13.73
CA GLU A 110 4.41 -30.64 -14.03
C GLU A 110 5.49 -29.76 -13.36
N LEU A 111 5.17 -28.48 -13.11
CA LEU A 111 5.98 -27.54 -12.37
C LEU A 111 5.15 -26.91 -11.27
N PRO A 112 5.69 -26.80 -10.04
CA PRO A 112 5.01 -26.12 -8.95
C PRO A 112 4.91 -24.61 -9.27
N THR A 113 3.74 -24.05 -9.01
CA THR A 113 3.48 -22.60 -9.18
C THR A 113 3.15 -21.96 -7.86
N CYS A 114 3.53 -20.71 -7.67
CA CYS A 114 3.12 -19.94 -6.50
C CYS A 114 2.56 -18.58 -6.90
N GLU A 115 1.55 -18.16 -6.19
CA GLU A 115 1.00 -16.82 -6.25
C GLU A 115 1.32 -16.12 -4.94
N ILE A 116 2.03 -15.00 -5.02
CA ILE A 116 2.46 -14.21 -3.86
C ILE A 116 1.70 -12.89 -3.86
N ARG A 117 0.97 -12.63 -2.79
CA ARG A 117 0.27 -11.36 -2.56
C ARG A 117 0.80 -10.74 -1.29
N VAL A 118 1.28 -9.51 -1.36
CA VAL A 118 1.79 -8.77 -0.20
C VAL A 118 0.96 -7.52 0.01
N GLY A 119 0.53 -7.29 1.23
CA GLY A 119 -0.28 -6.13 1.58
C GLY A 119 -0.46 -5.97 3.08
N THR A 120 -1.35 -5.07 3.47
CA THR A 120 -1.77 -4.98 4.87
C THR A 120 -2.73 -6.14 5.21
N PRO A 121 -2.83 -6.57 6.47
CA PRO A 121 -3.73 -7.66 6.87
C PRO A 121 -5.17 -7.48 6.41
N LEU A 122 -5.70 -6.25 6.50
CA LEU A 122 -7.06 -5.92 6.04
C LEU A 122 -7.25 -6.09 4.54
N GLN A 123 -6.24 -5.76 3.73
CA GLN A 123 -6.31 -5.92 2.28
C GLN A 123 -6.31 -7.41 1.91
N ILE A 124 -5.47 -8.19 2.55
CA ILE A 124 -5.37 -9.63 2.27
C ILE A 124 -6.64 -10.37 2.67
N THR A 125 -7.22 -10.07 3.83
CA THR A 125 -8.50 -10.66 4.26
C THR A 125 -9.63 -10.35 3.27
N ALA A 126 -9.69 -9.12 2.75
CA ALA A 126 -10.70 -8.74 1.75
C ALA A 126 -10.55 -9.52 0.43
N TYR A 127 -9.33 -9.88 0.05
CA TYR A 127 -9.09 -10.72 -1.15
C TYR A 127 -9.45 -12.20 -0.92
N GLN A 128 -9.28 -12.71 0.30
CA GLN A 128 -9.68 -14.07 0.66
C GLN A 128 -11.20 -14.24 0.60
N GLU A 129 -11.95 -13.26 1.10
CA GLU A 129 -13.42 -13.29 1.05
C GLU A 129 -13.96 -13.24 -0.39
N GLN A 130 -13.31 -12.47 -1.29
CA GLN A 130 -13.70 -12.42 -2.70
C GLN A 130 -13.33 -13.70 -3.48
N GLY A 131 -12.25 -14.38 -3.11
CA GLY A 131 -11.81 -15.63 -3.75
C GLY A 131 -12.74 -16.82 -3.48
N THR A 132 -13.38 -16.85 -2.31
CA THR A 132 -14.32 -17.94 -1.95
C THR A 132 -15.68 -17.83 -2.62
N GLU A 133 -16.04 -16.67 -3.18
CA GLU A 133 -17.32 -16.45 -3.87
C GLU A 133 -17.32 -16.95 -5.32
N PHE A 134 -16.15 -17.14 -5.93
CA PHE A 134 -16.03 -17.61 -7.32
C PHE A 134 -16.02 -19.15 -7.47
N ASP A 135 -15.79 -19.89 -6.39
CA ASP A 135 -15.69 -21.37 -6.43
C ASP A 135 -17.03 -22.09 -6.14
N SER A 136 -18.12 -21.32 -6.02
CA SER A 136 -19.47 -21.85 -5.71
C SER A 136 -20.51 -21.66 -6.82
N ILE A 137 -20.07 -21.61 -8.10
CA ILE A 137 -21.00 -21.64 -9.26
C ILE A 137 -20.75 -22.86 -10.12
#